data_81a244029d4f7251d8e9f6e5bed2eade
#
_entry.id   81a244029d4f7251d8e9f6e5bed2eade
#
_cell.length_a   1.000
_cell.length_b   1.000
_cell.length_c   1.000
_cell.angle_alpha   90.00
_cell.angle_beta   90.00
_cell.angle_gamma   90.00
#
_symmetry.space_group_name_H-M   'P 1'
#
loop_
_entity.id
_entity.type
_entity.pdbx_description
1 polymer ?
#
loop_
_entity_poly.entity_id
_entity_poly.type
_entity_poly.pdbx_seq_one_letter_code
_entity_poly.pdbx_strand_id
1 'polypeptide(L)'
;MQLTPQQQALLDGAQGETMAKVVKTLVMYGDTFGAQRMVPVTSEYGHTVISFGLAVMKPVYDLYDRLIESGLTSGQKFTADPLPLDKHVPTSLLEDIVFRKIMYTQQDRYEQQLKKLGITADNAYTCTCYLDQVGNTPKQGDILSWAESSAVVYANSVLGARCNRNSGMLELMGSIAGFVPEFGLLTDEGRKAHWLVEVKCTRRPEAQLLGSAIGMKVMEDVPYVRGLDKWLGTELNDENRAYLKDFGAATASNGAVGLYHVEHLTPEAKQQGEALLREGYRTYIIDDAELERVKRSYPVIWKDPAAAPQLCFVGCPHLTLEQLKEWTAKLTDALRAQNRLQVAVPTVFTAAPAVLDAFKDTVEGYKLQSMGVILSYICPLMYMNNPLCKKKAVITNSNKLRTYTSARYYTDAEILDILTRKEGR
;
A
#
# COMPACT_ATOMS: atom_id res chain seq x y z
N MET A 1 -13.62 19.21 -21.27
CA MET A 1 -12.15 18.99 -21.40
C MET A 1 -11.74 19.11 -22.86
N GLN A 2 -10.54 19.64 -23.14
CA GLN A 2 -9.99 19.72 -24.50
C GLN A 2 -9.25 18.41 -24.84
N LEU A 3 -9.55 17.83 -26.00
CA LEU A 3 -8.89 16.64 -26.52
C LEU A 3 -8.04 16.99 -27.73
N THR A 4 -6.90 16.33 -27.89
CA THR A 4 -6.14 16.41 -29.13
C THR A 4 -6.90 15.70 -30.27
N PRO A 5 -6.59 15.98 -31.56
CA PRO A 5 -7.23 15.28 -32.68
C PRO A 5 -7.10 13.75 -32.60
N GLN A 6 -5.97 13.25 -32.10
CA GLN A 6 -5.76 11.81 -31.88
C GLN A 6 -6.66 11.26 -30.78
N GLN A 7 -6.78 11.92 -29.64
CA GLN A 7 -7.64 11.52 -28.53
C GLN A 7 -9.13 11.57 -28.95
N GLN A 8 -9.52 12.59 -29.72
CA GLN A 8 -10.86 12.70 -30.28
C GLN A 8 -11.16 11.54 -31.26
N ALA A 9 -10.24 11.21 -32.14
CA ALA A 9 -10.40 10.07 -33.06
C ALA A 9 -10.58 8.74 -32.30
N LEU A 10 -9.86 8.53 -31.19
CA LEU A 10 -10.07 7.36 -30.33
C LEU A 10 -11.46 7.35 -29.68
N LEU A 11 -11.91 8.50 -29.19
CA LEU A 11 -13.26 8.68 -28.63
C LEU A 11 -14.35 8.40 -29.68
N ASP A 12 -14.11 8.80 -30.93
CA ASP A 12 -15.03 8.61 -32.07
C ASP A 12 -14.97 7.19 -32.66
N GLY A 13 -14.13 6.29 -32.10
CA GLY A 13 -14.10 4.89 -32.45
C GLY A 13 -13.07 4.46 -33.47
N ALA A 14 -12.04 5.26 -33.75
CA ALA A 14 -10.96 4.92 -34.70
C ALA A 14 -10.23 3.60 -34.40
N GLN A 15 -10.23 3.15 -33.12
CA GLN A 15 -9.68 1.87 -32.67
C GLN A 15 -10.76 0.93 -32.10
N GLY A 16 -12.01 1.05 -32.59
CA GLY A 16 -13.12 0.21 -32.20
C GLY A 16 -13.91 0.74 -30.98
N GLU A 17 -15.08 0.13 -30.79
CA GLU A 17 -16.05 0.57 -29.78
C GLU A 17 -15.53 0.44 -28.35
N THR A 18 -14.73 -0.60 -28.06
CA THR A 18 -14.20 -0.85 -26.70
C THR A 18 -13.19 0.23 -26.31
N MET A 19 -12.29 0.63 -27.22
CA MET A 19 -11.36 1.74 -26.99
C MET A 19 -12.12 3.06 -26.82
N ALA A 20 -13.13 3.32 -27.63
CA ALA A 20 -13.96 4.51 -27.49
C ALA A 20 -14.62 4.60 -26.11
N LYS A 21 -15.11 3.47 -25.56
CA LYS A 21 -15.64 3.40 -24.18
C LYS A 21 -14.59 3.66 -23.12
N VAL A 22 -13.36 3.14 -23.29
CA VAL A 22 -12.22 3.41 -22.40
C VAL A 22 -11.94 4.92 -22.37
N VAL A 23 -11.78 5.55 -23.53
CA VAL A 23 -11.49 6.99 -23.61
C VAL A 23 -12.66 7.81 -23.08
N LYS A 24 -13.90 7.45 -23.41
CA LYS A 24 -15.10 8.13 -22.86
C LYS A 24 -15.12 8.10 -21.33
N THR A 25 -14.78 6.96 -20.73
CA THR A 25 -14.72 6.83 -19.25
C THR A 25 -13.67 7.78 -18.65
N LEU A 26 -12.48 7.86 -19.26
CA LEU A 26 -11.42 8.79 -18.81
C LEU A 26 -11.84 10.26 -18.99
N VAL A 27 -12.55 10.59 -20.08
CA VAL A 27 -13.09 11.94 -20.30
C VAL A 27 -14.11 12.29 -19.22
N MET A 28 -15.09 11.40 -18.98
CA MET A 28 -16.11 11.62 -17.94
C MET A 28 -15.48 11.76 -16.54
N TYR A 29 -14.47 10.95 -16.25
CA TYR A 29 -13.71 11.04 -15.01
C TYR A 29 -13.01 12.38 -14.89
N GLY A 30 -12.28 12.80 -15.92
CA GLY A 30 -11.59 14.08 -15.94
C GLY A 30 -12.54 15.28 -15.84
N ASP A 31 -13.65 15.27 -16.58
CA ASP A 31 -14.67 16.35 -16.54
C ASP A 31 -15.27 16.47 -15.12
N THR A 32 -15.51 15.35 -14.45
CA THR A 32 -16.04 15.33 -13.08
C THR A 32 -15.10 16.02 -12.08
N PHE A 33 -13.79 15.92 -12.29
CA PHE A 33 -12.78 16.52 -11.43
C PHE A 33 -12.18 17.83 -12.01
N GLY A 34 -12.77 18.38 -13.07
CA GLY A 34 -12.39 19.67 -13.63
C GLY A 34 -11.10 19.67 -14.44
N ALA A 35 -10.66 18.51 -14.93
CA ALA A 35 -9.50 18.41 -15.82
C ALA A 35 -9.74 19.20 -17.11
N GLN A 36 -8.72 19.97 -17.52
CA GLN A 36 -8.80 20.78 -18.75
C GLN A 36 -8.30 20.02 -19.99
N ARG A 37 -7.45 19.02 -19.79
CA ARG A 37 -6.83 18.22 -20.85
C ARG A 37 -6.43 16.83 -20.36
N MET A 38 -6.07 15.97 -21.31
CA MET A 38 -5.37 14.73 -21.04
C MET A 38 -3.86 14.93 -21.16
N VAL A 39 -3.09 14.22 -20.34
CA VAL A 39 -1.62 14.18 -20.39
C VAL A 39 -1.13 12.75 -20.60
N PRO A 40 -0.02 12.54 -21.32
CA PRO A 40 0.52 11.21 -21.55
C PRO A 40 1.00 10.58 -20.23
N VAL A 41 0.80 9.26 -20.09
CA VAL A 41 1.48 8.46 -19.07
C VAL A 41 2.93 8.30 -19.47
N THR A 42 3.87 8.61 -18.58
CA THR A 42 5.30 8.64 -18.88
C THR A 42 6.13 7.59 -18.13
N SER A 43 5.56 6.95 -17.10
CA SER A 43 6.23 5.87 -16.40
C SER A 43 6.40 4.63 -17.28
N GLU A 44 7.46 3.85 -17.02
CA GLU A 44 7.73 2.62 -17.74
C GLU A 44 6.70 1.52 -17.44
N TYR A 45 6.23 1.47 -16.19
CA TYR A 45 5.30 0.44 -15.72
C TYR A 45 4.05 1.04 -15.08
N GLY A 46 2.92 0.33 -15.26
CA GLY A 46 1.69 0.54 -14.53
C GLY A 46 1.66 -0.22 -13.18
N HIS A 47 0.66 0.05 -12.36
CA HIS A 47 0.35 -0.73 -11.16
C HIS A 47 -1.16 -0.77 -10.93
N THR A 48 -1.73 -1.97 -10.79
CA THR A 48 -3.17 -2.18 -10.74
C THR A 48 -3.62 -2.78 -9.40
N VAL A 49 -4.76 -2.30 -8.89
CA VAL A 49 -5.44 -2.87 -7.74
C VAL A 49 -6.89 -3.17 -8.09
N ILE A 50 -7.22 -4.46 -8.29
CA ILE A 50 -8.61 -4.82 -8.62
C ILE A 50 -8.99 -6.08 -7.82
N SER A 51 -9.88 -6.79 -8.16
CA SER A 51 -10.70 -7.86 -7.64
C SER A 51 -10.05 -8.97 -6.80
N PHE A 52 -8.75 -9.17 -6.81
CA PHE A 52 -8.06 -10.28 -6.10
C PHE A 52 -8.64 -11.68 -6.38
N GLY A 53 -9.38 -11.87 -7.48
CA GLY A 53 -10.07 -13.13 -7.77
C GLY A 53 -11.37 -13.37 -6.98
N LEU A 54 -11.93 -12.33 -6.33
CA LEU A 54 -13.18 -12.43 -5.58
C LEU A 54 -14.37 -12.80 -6.47
N ALA A 55 -15.13 -13.81 -6.08
CA ALA A 55 -16.30 -14.30 -6.82
C ALA A 55 -17.38 -13.22 -7.08
N VAL A 56 -17.54 -12.32 -6.11
CA VAL A 56 -18.54 -11.21 -6.20
C VAL A 56 -18.17 -10.14 -7.22
N MET A 57 -16.93 -10.12 -7.71
CA MET A 57 -16.42 -9.14 -8.67
C MET A 57 -16.58 -9.59 -10.14
N LYS A 58 -17.54 -10.45 -10.43
CA LYS A 58 -17.80 -10.98 -11.80
C LYS A 58 -17.82 -9.90 -12.90
N PRO A 59 -18.45 -8.72 -12.71
CA PRO A 59 -18.46 -7.67 -13.75
C PRO A 59 -17.05 -7.18 -14.15
N VAL A 60 -16.08 -7.22 -13.25
CA VAL A 60 -14.68 -6.85 -13.53
C VAL A 60 -14.03 -7.88 -14.48
N TYR A 61 -14.21 -9.17 -14.23
CA TYR A 61 -13.67 -10.22 -15.11
C TYR A 61 -14.31 -10.20 -16.49
N ASP A 62 -15.62 -9.93 -16.56
CA ASP A 62 -16.33 -9.79 -17.83
C ASP A 62 -15.85 -8.56 -18.62
N LEU A 63 -15.47 -7.48 -17.92
CA LEU A 63 -14.87 -6.30 -18.56
C LEU A 63 -13.44 -6.61 -19.06
N TYR A 64 -12.64 -7.34 -18.29
CA TYR A 64 -11.32 -7.79 -18.74
C TYR A 64 -11.41 -8.67 -19.99
N ASP A 65 -12.36 -9.61 -20.04
CA ASP A 65 -12.54 -10.43 -21.23
C ASP A 65 -12.89 -9.58 -22.45
N ARG A 66 -13.77 -8.57 -22.31
CA ARG A 66 -14.09 -7.65 -23.42
C ARG A 66 -12.89 -6.85 -23.90
N LEU A 67 -12.03 -6.38 -22.98
CA LEU A 67 -10.80 -5.69 -23.37
C LEU A 67 -9.88 -6.63 -24.16
N ILE A 68 -9.68 -7.86 -23.67
CA ILE A 68 -8.85 -8.88 -24.31
C ILE A 68 -9.41 -9.31 -25.67
N GLU A 69 -10.71 -9.58 -25.76
CA GLU A 69 -11.42 -9.96 -27.01
C GLU A 69 -11.35 -8.85 -28.07
N SER A 70 -11.30 -7.59 -27.63
CA SER A 70 -11.13 -6.43 -28.50
C SER A 70 -9.66 -6.19 -28.91
N GLY A 71 -8.72 -7.07 -28.50
CA GLY A 71 -7.30 -6.94 -28.80
C GLY A 71 -6.59 -5.83 -28.01
N LEU A 72 -7.24 -5.29 -26.95
CA LEU A 72 -6.66 -4.24 -26.13
C LEU A 72 -5.79 -4.84 -25.03
N THR A 73 -4.59 -4.30 -24.91
CA THR A 73 -3.66 -4.60 -23.82
C THR A 73 -3.20 -3.30 -23.18
N SER A 74 -2.63 -3.37 -21.99
CA SER A 74 -1.97 -2.21 -21.40
C SER A 74 -0.83 -1.75 -22.33
N GLY A 75 -0.74 -0.46 -22.58
CA GLY A 75 0.37 0.13 -23.34
C GLY A 75 1.70 0.05 -22.60
N GLN A 76 1.64 -0.16 -21.29
CA GLN A 76 2.75 -0.41 -20.39
C GLN A 76 2.59 -1.79 -19.77
N LYS A 77 3.70 -2.50 -19.52
CA LYS A 77 3.64 -3.61 -18.57
C LYS A 77 3.29 -3.10 -17.18
N PHE A 78 2.74 -3.97 -16.33
CA PHE A 78 2.32 -3.54 -14.99
C PHE A 78 2.58 -4.60 -13.92
N THR A 79 2.66 -4.15 -12.69
CA THR A 79 2.59 -4.95 -11.46
C THR A 79 1.18 -4.91 -10.88
N ALA A 80 0.81 -5.84 -10.02
CA ALA A 80 -0.50 -5.91 -9.41
C ALA A 80 -0.41 -6.07 -7.89
N ASP A 81 -1.50 -5.78 -7.21
CA ASP A 81 -1.64 -5.99 -5.77
C ASP A 81 -1.41 -7.44 -5.35
N PRO A 82 -1.01 -7.70 -4.08
CA PRO A 82 -0.67 -9.02 -3.59
C PRO A 82 -1.77 -10.05 -3.80
N LEU A 83 -1.38 -11.29 -4.03
CA LEU A 83 -2.32 -12.41 -4.08
C LEU A 83 -3.02 -12.63 -2.72
N PRO A 84 -4.27 -13.12 -2.72
CA PRO A 84 -5.04 -13.29 -1.50
C PRO A 84 -4.74 -14.60 -0.76
N LEU A 85 -4.15 -15.59 -1.42
CA LEU A 85 -4.03 -16.96 -0.93
C LEU A 85 -2.58 -17.45 -0.96
N ASP A 86 -2.16 -18.02 0.18
CA ASP A 86 -0.93 -18.78 0.31
C ASP A 86 -1.18 -19.97 1.26
N LYS A 87 -0.86 -21.17 0.80
CA LYS A 87 -1.06 -22.41 1.56
C LYS A 87 -0.25 -22.49 2.86
N HIS A 88 0.79 -21.67 3.01
CA HIS A 88 1.64 -21.66 4.19
C HIS A 88 1.04 -20.85 5.35
N VAL A 89 0.09 -19.94 5.06
CA VAL A 89 -0.57 -19.15 6.09
C VAL A 89 -1.57 -20.01 6.87
N PRO A 90 -1.56 -19.98 8.21
CA PRO A 90 -2.37 -20.88 9.04
C PRO A 90 -3.88 -20.69 8.81
N THR A 91 -4.53 -21.73 8.32
CA THR A 91 -5.98 -21.80 8.14
C THR A 91 -6.52 -23.14 8.64
N SER A 92 -7.74 -23.13 9.18
CA SER A 92 -8.51 -24.36 9.38
C SER A 92 -9.10 -24.87 8.07
N LEU A 93 -9.51 -26.12 8.03
CA LEU A 93 -10.17 -26.72 6.86
C LEU A 93 -11.40 -25.90 6.40
N LEU A 94 -12.21 -25.42 7.35
CA LEU A 94 -13.40 -24.61 7.02
C LEU A 94 -13.02 -23.25 6.44
N GLU A 95 -11.99 -22.61 6.96
CA GLU A 95 -11.48 -21.33 6.42
C GLU A 95 -10.95 -21.53 5.00
N ASP A 96 -10.21 -22.61 4.74
CA ASP A 96 -9.70 -22.92 3.40
C ASP A 96 -10.82 -23.20 2.40
N ILE A 97 -11.88 -23.92 2.81
CA ILE A 97 -13.08 -24.11 1.98
C ILE A 97 -13.73 -22.76 1.65
N VAL A 98 -13.91 -21.87 2.63
CA VAL A 98 -14.48 -20.55 2.41
C VAL A 98 -13.61 -19.74 1.44
N PHE A 99 -12.30 -19.73 1.60
CA PHE A 99 -11.38 -19.07 0.70
C PHE A 99 -11.50 -19.59 -0.74
N ARG A 100 -11.29 -20.89 -0.94
CA ARG A 100 -11.11 -21.47 -2.29
C ARG A 100 -12.41 -21.79 -3.01
N LYS A 101 -13.48 -22.12 -2.28
CA LYS A 101 -14.75 -22.55 -2.90
C LYS A 101 -15.84 -21.50 -2.89
N ILE A 102 -15.65 -20.41 -2.12
CA ILE A 102 -16.67 -19.35 -2.01
C ILE A 102 -16.10 -17.99 -2.40
N MET A 103 -14.99 -17.56 -1.78
CA MET A 103 -14.51 -16.18 -1.94
C MET A 103 -13.67 -15.97 -3.21
N TYR A 104 -12.62 -16.76 -3.42
CA TYR A 104 -11.62 -16.54 -4.47
C TYR A 104 -11.73 -17.55 -5.62
N THR A 105 -12.95 -17.90 -6.01
CA THR A 105 -13.20 -18.87 -7.10
C THR A 105 -12.80 -18.37 -8.47
N GLN A 106 -12.54 -17.08 -8.64
CA GLN A 106 -12.12 -16.46 -9.91
C GLN A 106 -10.60 -16.18 -9.96
N GLN A 107 -9.81 -16.67 -8.97
CA GLN A 107 -8.38 -16.37 -8.88
C GLN A 107 -7.62 -16.77 -10.15
N ASP A 108 -7.78 -18.01 -10.61
CA ASP A 108 -7.09 -18.51 -11.81
C ASP A 108 -7.47 -17.74 -13.07
N ARG A 109 -8.77 -17.41 -13.24
CA ARG A 109 -9.27 -16.59 -14.36
C ARG A 109 -8.65 -15.20 -14.33
N TYR A 110 -8.64 -14.58 -13.16
CA TYR A 110 -8.06 -13.26 -12.94
C TYR A 110 -6.58 -13.21 -13.30
N GLU A 111 -5.76 -14.14 -12.81
CA GLU A 111 -4.33 -14.21 -13.14
C GLU A 111 -4.09 -14.43 -14.62
N GLN A 112 -4.88 -15.28 -15.29
CA GLN A 112 -4.80 -15.48 -16.75
C GLN A 112 -5.17 -14.22 -17.53
N GLN A 113 -6.18 -13.46 -17.08
CA GLN A 113 -6.55 -12.20 -17.68
C GLN A 113 -5.45 -11.15 -17.53
N LEU A 114 -4.84 -11.03 -16.33
CA LEU A 114 -3.72 -10.11 -16.13
C LEU A 114 -2.52 -10.46 -17.01
N LYS A 115 -2.21 -11.74 -17.22
CA LYS A 115 -1.16 -12.19 -18.15
C LYS A 115 -1.43 -11.72 -19.57
N LYS A 116 -2.67 -11.81 -20.05
CA LYS A 116 -3.07 -11.33 -21.39
C LYS A 116 -3.06 -9.81 -21.49
N LEU A 117 -3.35 -9.09 -20.40
CA LEU A 117 -3.40 -7.64 -20.37
C LEU A 117 -2.02 -6.99 -20.21
N GLY A 118 -0.99 -7.72 -19.75
CA GLY A 118 0.40 -7.24 -19.74
C GLY A 118 1.10 -7.18 -18.38
N ILE A 119 0.71 -8.02 -17.39
CA ILE A 119 1.48 -8.13 -16.14
C ILE A 119 2.93 -8.52 -16.43
N THR A 120 3.88 -7.95 -15.69
CA THR A 120 5.32 -8.09 -15.96
C THR A 120 5.83 -9.51 -15.80
N ALA A 121 5.43 -10.20 -14.72
CA ALA A 121 5.89 -11.54 -14.37
C ALA A 121 4.95 -12.21 -13.36
N ASP A 122 5.11 -13.53 -13.17
CA ASP A 122 4.32 -14.31 -12.20
C ASP A 122 4.59 -13.93 -10.73
N ASN A 123 5.66 -13.20 -10.44
CA ASN A 123 6.03 -12.69 -9.11
C ASN A 123 5.78 -11.18 -8.94
N ALA A 124 5.06 -10.55 -9.86
CA ALA A 124 4.79 -9.11 -9.87
C ALA A 124 3.59 -8.68 -8.99
N TYR A 125 3.23 -9.51 -8.01
CA TYR A 125 2.09 -9.29 -7.12
C TYR A 125 2.54 -8.72 -5.77
N THR A 126 2.44 -7.39 -5.59
CA THR A 126 2.82 -6.71 -4.34
C THR A 126 2.25 -5.30 -4.28
N CYS A 127 1.96 -4.81 -3.07
CA CYS A 127 1.63 -3.40 -2.83
C CYS A 127 2.87 -2.49 -2.70
N THR A 128 4.07 -3.06 -2.73
CA THR A 128 5.35 -2.32 -2.68
C THR A 128 6.12 -2.49 -3.99
N CYS A 129 5.45 -2.25 -5.11
CA CYS A 129 5.95 -2.46 -6.46
C CYS A 129 7.23 -1.66 -6.77
N TYR A 130 7.43 -0.56 -6.08
CA TYR A 130 8.55 0.38 -6.23
C TYR A 130 9.86 -0.06 -5.56
N LEU A 131 9.89 -1.20 -4.89
CA LEU A 131 11.13 -1.76 -4.33
C LEU A 131 12.07 -2.24 -5.45
N ASP A 132 13.37 -2.09 -5.25
CA ASP A 132 14.39 -2.43 -6.25
C ASP A 132 14.28 -3.89 -6.71
N GLN A 133 13.96 -4.82 -5.80
CA GLN A 133 13.76 -6.24 -6.11
C GLN A 133 12.56 -6.49 -7.05
N VAL A 134 11.58 -5.59 -7.06
CA VAL A 134 10.37 -5.68 -7.92
C VAL A 134 10.59 -4.93 -9.23
N GLY A 135 11.28 -3.79 -9.17
CA GLY A 135 11.75 -3.04 -10.34
C GLY A 135 10.73 -2.11 -11.00
N ASN A 136 9.58 -1.85 -10.36
CA ASN A 136 8.64 -0.84 -10.85
C ASN A 136 8.83 0.48 -10.10
N THR A 137 9.96 1.14 -10.33
CA THR A 137 10.37 2.38 -9.64
C THR A 137 10.30 3.56 -10.60
N PRO A 138 9.23 4.38 -10.57
CA PRO A 138 9.12 5.56 -11.43
C PRO A 138 10.14 6.64 -11.04
N LYS A 139 10.45 7.49 -12.01
CA LYS A 139 11.33 8.66 -11.83
C LYS A 139 10.56 9.86 -11.32
N GLN A 140 11.27 10.80 -10.72
CA GLN A 140 10.69 12.08 -10.33
C GLN A 140 10.07 12.78 -11.55
N GLY A 141 8.83 13.24 -11.41
CA GLY A 141 8.07 13.92 -12.47
C GLY A 141 7.33 13.00 -13.43
N ASP A 142 7.55 11.67 -13.37
CA ASP A 142 6.77 10.72 -14.18
C ASP A 142 5.28 10.83 -13.86
N ILE A 143 4.46 10.79 -14.91
CA ILE A 143 3.01 10.72 -14.81
C ILE A 143 2.58 9.26 -14.82
N LEU A 144 1.88 8.85 -13.76
CA LEU A 144 1.48 7.47 -13.52
C LEU A 144 -0.02 7.28 -13.75
N SER A 145 -0.37 6.09 -14.23
CA SER A 145 -1.72 5.56 -14.17
C SER A 145 -1.75 4.39 -13.19
N TRP A 146 -1.67 4.69 -11.90
CA TRP A 146 -1.63 3.69 -10.82
C TRP A 146 -2.88 3.77 -9.96
N ALA A 147 -3.24 2.64 -9.35
CA ALA A 147 -4.11 2.53 -8.18
C ALA A 147 -3.32 1.87 -7.04
N GLU A 148 -3.89 1.56 -5.94
CA GLU A 148 -3.34 1.13 -4.66
C GLU A 148 -2.81 2.31 -3.83
N SER A 149 -3.45 2.52 -2.68
CA SER A 149 -3.26 3.74 -1.89
C SER A 149 -1.84 3.88 -1.34
N SER A 150 -1.20 2.80 -0.86
CA SER A 150 0.16 2.88 -0.30
C SER A 150 1.24 3.00 -1.37
N ALA A 151 1.03 2.43 -2.57
CA ALA A 151 1.94 2.60 -3.70
C ALA A 151 1.86 4.02 -4.26
N VAL A 152 0.65 4.55 -4.46
CA VAL A 152 0.43 5.91 -4.98
C VAL A 152 1.02 6.96 -4.05
N VAL A 153 0.75 6.89 -2.73
CA VAL A 153 1.28 7.88 -1.79
C VAL A 153 2.81 7.83 -1.69
N TYR A 154 3.41 6.65 -1.79
CA TYR A 154 4.87 6.51 -1.83
C TYR A 154 5.48 7.07 -3.12
N ALA A 155 4.91 6.72 -4.27
CA ALA A 155 5.37 7.23 -5.57
C ALA A 155 5.30 8.76 -5.63
N ASN A 156 4.20 9.36 -5.17
CA ASN A 156 4.05 10.81 -5.10
C ASN A 156 5.03 11.46 -4.14
N SER A 157 5.19 10.92 -2.94
CA SER A 157 5.88 11.61 -1.83
C SER A 157 7.37 11.32 -1.80
N VAL A 158 7.78 10.05 -1.96
CA VAL A 158 9.17 9.61 -1.80
C VAL A 158 9.92 9.61 -3.11
N LEU A 159 9.25 9.26 -4.21
CA LEU A 159 9.86 9.24 -5.54
C LEU A 159 9.64 10.55 -6.31
N GLY A 160 8.65 11.36 -5.91
CA GLY A 160 8.33 12.62 -6.60
C GLY A 160 7.63 12.43 -7.95
N ALA A 161 7.06 11.26 -8.19
CA ALA A 161 6.20 11.01 -9.35
C ALA A 161 4.82 11.66 -9.16
N ARG A 162 3.97 11.63 -10.18
CA ARG A 162 2.65 12.28 -10.20
C ARG A 162 1.55 11.29 -10.52
N CYS A 163 0.70 11.04 -9.54
CA CYS A 163 -0.44 10.14 -9.67
C CYS A 163 -1.63 10.60 -8.83
N ASN A 164 -2.82 10.63 -9.41
CA ASN A 164 -4.04 10.74 -8.61
C ASN A 164 -4.33 9.42 -7.90
N ARG A 165 -5.15 9.47 -6.85
CA ARG A 165 -5.68 8.28 -6.19
C ARG A 165 -6.79 7.67 -7.04
N ASN A 166 -6.41 6.97 -8.10
CA ASN A 166 -7.36 6.35 -9.00
C ASN A 166 -8.05 5.16 -8.31
N SER A 167 -9.29 4.89 -8.70
CA SER A 167 -9.97 3.64 -8.37
C SER A 167 -9.52 2.53 -9.31
N GLY A 168 -9.68 1.29 -8.88
CA GLY A 168 -9.49 0.14 -9.74
C GLY A 168 -10.29 0.27 -11.05
N MET A 169 -9.72 -0.17 -12.14
CA MET A 169 -10.10 -0.03 -13.56
C MET A 169 -9.68 1.30 -14.21
N LEU A 170 -9.71 2.45 -13.54
CA LEU A 170 -9.29 3.73 -14.16
C LEU A 170 -7.79 3.73 -14.48
N GLU A 171 -6.97 3.16 -13.61
CA GLU A 171 -5.54 3.01 -13.84
C GLU A 171 -5.23 2.13 -15.06
N LEU A 172 -5.96 1.01 -15.21
CA LEU A 172 -5.80 0.14 -16.37
C LEU A 172 -6.28 0.82 -17.64
N MET A 173 -7.40 1.54 -17.59
CA MET A 173 -7.91 2.31 -18.73
C MET A 173 -6.91 3.40 -19.15
N GLY A 174 -6.30 4.11 -18.20
CA GLY A 174 -5.24 5.09 -18.50
C GLY A 174 -4.00 4.45 -19.11
N SER A 175 -3.60 3.28 -18.62
CA SER A 175 -2.48 2.51 -19.19
C SER A 175 -2.78 1.97 -20.60
N ILE A 176 -4.02 1.55 -20.88
CA ILE A 176 -4.47 1.11 -22.21
C ILE A 176 -4.51 2.31 -23.17
N ALA A 177 -5.08 3.45 -22.75
CA ALA A 177 -5.20 4.64 -23.56
C ALA A 177 -3.86 5.38 -23.75
N GLY A 178 -2.90 5.20 -22.84
CA GLY A 178 -1.61 5.89 -22.84
C GLY A 178 -1.68 7.32 -22.32
N PHE A 179 -2.81 7.76 -21.73
CA PHE A 179 -2.99 9.10 -21.16
C PHE A 179 -4.01 9.10 -20.02
N VAL A 180 -3.91 10.11 -19.18
CA VAL A 180 -4.79 10.33 -18.02
C VAL A 180 -5.24 11.79 -17.95
N PRO A 181 -6.40 12.09 -17.31
CA PRO A 181 -6.86 13.46 -17.17
C PRO A 181 -5.98 14.23 -16.16
N GLU A 182 -5.59 15.46 -16.52
CA GLU A 182 -4.72 16.34 -15.72
C GLU A 182 -5.54 17.11 -14.68
N PHE A 183 -5.52 16.65 -13.46
CA PHE A 183 -6.13 17.33 -12.31
C PHE A 183 -5.46 16.89 -10.99
N GLY A 184 -5.81 17.52 -9.88
CA GLY A 184 -5.40 17.11 -8.54
C GLY A 184 -3.88 16.96 -8.40
N LEU A 185 -3.40 15.80 -7.98
CA LEU A 185 -1.98 15.53 -7.70
C LEU A 185 -1.08 15.47 -8.95
N LEU A 186 -1.64 15.58 -10.16
CA LEU A 186 -0.86 15.75 -11.38
C LEU A 186 -0.44 17.20 -11.60
N THR A 187 -1.08 18.17 -10.93
CA THR A 187 -0.82 19.62 -11.09
C THR A 187 0.02 20.14 -9.92
N ASP A 188 0.81 21.19 -10.16
CA ASP A 188 1.61 21.82 -9.10
C ASP A 188 0.72 22.40 -8.00
N GLU A 189 -0.43 23.00 -8.36
CA GLU A 189 -1.36 23.56 -7.38
C GLU A 189 -2.01 22.47 -6.51
N GLY A 190 -2.40 21.34 -7.10
CA GLY A 190 -2.98 20.21 -6.34
C GLY A 190 -1.98 19.51 -5.39
N ARG A 191 -0.68 19.77 -5.57
CA ARG A 191 0.39 19.21 -4.71
C ARG A 191 0.77 20.13 -3.55
N LYS A 192 0.23 21.36 -3.48
CA LYS A 192 0.46 22.25 -2.35
C LYS A 192 -0.20 21.75 -1.08
N ALA A 193 0.51 21.89 0.03
CA ALA A 193 0.08 21.41 1.32
C ALA A 193 -0.99 22.31 1.97
N HIS A 194 -2.04 21.69 2.46
CA HIS A 194 -3.14 22.35 3.19
C HIS A 194 -2.89 22.41 4.69
N TRP A 195 -1.93 21.61 5.16
CA TRP A 195 -1.58 21.47 6.56
C TRP A 195 -0.08 21.55 6.78
N LEU A 196 0.33 22.34 7.77
CA LEU A 196 1.63 22.22 8.42
C LEU A 196 1.47 21.30 9.63
N VAL A 197 2.15 20.15 9.60
CA VAL A 197 2.18 19.21 10.72
C VAL A 197 3.52 19.33 11.43
N GLU A 198 3.52 19.82 12.68
CA GLU A 198 4.71 19.95 13.50
C GLU A 198 4.88 18.74 14.43
N VAL A 199 5.93 17.95 14.22
CA VAL A 199 6.24 16.76 15.05
C VAL A 199 7.16 17.18 16.20
N LYS A 200 6.60 17.25 17.42
CA LYS A 200 7.27 17.68 18.66
C LYS A 200 7.45 16.53 19.67
N CYS A 201 7.49 15.30 19.20
CA CYS A 201 7.73 14.12 20.03
C CYS A 201 9.13 14.16 20.67
N THR A 202 9.28 13.53 21.83
CA THR A 202 10.58 13.40 22.53
C THR A 202 11.41 12.23 22.02
N ARG A 203 10.76 11.22 21.42
CA ARG A 203 11.38 10.05 20.78
C ARG A 203 10.92 9.95 19.33
N ARG A 204 11.69 9.21 18.50
CA ARG A 204 11.28 8.89 17.13
C ARG A 204 9.91 8.21 17.18
N PRO A 205 8.86 8.82 16.61
CA PRO A 205 7.54 8.22 16.61
C PRO A 205 7.52 6.99 15.68
N GLU A 206 6.68 6.02 16.00
CA GLU A 206 6.45 4.92 15.07
C GLU A 206 5.75 5.40 13.80
N ALA A 207 6.25 4.95 12.65
CA ALA A 207 5.78 5.39 11.33
C ALA A 207 4.27 5.20 11.14
N GLN A 208 3.77 4.01 11.50
CA GLN A 208 2.36 3.65 11.38
C GLN A 208 1.45 4.47 12.31
N LEU A 209 1.91 4.77 13.54
CA LEU A 209 1.13 5.56 14.49
C LEU A 209 1.10 7.04 14.10
N LEU A 210 2.26 7.60 13.72
CA LEU A 210 2.35 8.98 13.25
C LEU A 210 1.51 9.17 11.98
N GLY A 211 1.65 8.28 11.01
CA GLY A 211 0.86 8.32 9.78
C GLY A 211 -0.65 8.23 10.04
N SER A 212 -1.06 7.38 10.98
CA SER A 212 -2.46 7.28 11.39
C SER A 212 -2.98 8.58 12.02
N ALA A 213 -2.20 9.21 12.93
CA ALA A 213 -2.56 10.48 13.55
C ALA A 213 -2.76 11.58 12.51
N ILE A 214 -1.85 11.67 11.55
CA ILE A 214 -1.94 12.65 10.45
C ILE A 214 -3.15 12.34 9.57
N GLY A 215 -3.28 11.12 9.07
CA GLY A 215 -4.38 10.73 8.18
C GLY A 215 -5.75 11.01 8.78
N MET A 216 -5.97 10.64 10.03
CA MET A 216 -7.23 10.91 10.74
C MET A 216 -7.53 12.40 10.90
N LYS A 217 -6.51 13.26 10.90
CA LYS A 217 -6.67 14.71 11.06
C LYS A 217 -6.87 15.44 9.75
N VAL A 218 -6.03 15.13 8.75
CA VAL A 218 -5.98 15.88 7.49
C VAL A 218 -6.92 15.32 6.42
N MET A 219 -7.39 14.08 6.60
CA MET A 219 -8.24 13.37 5.65
C MET A 219 -7.56 13.23 4.27
N GLU A 220 -8.13 13.81 3.21
CA GLU A 220 -7.58 13.77 1.85
C GLU A 220 -6.59 14.90 1.53
N ASP A 221 -6.45 15.87 2.42
CA ASP A 221 -5.56 17.02 2.22
C ASP A 221 -4.08 16.60 2.21
N VAL A 222 -3.26 17.40 1.54
CA VAL A 222 -1.80 17.22 1.52
C VAL A 222 -1.18 17.82 2.78
N PRO A 223 -0.46 17.05 3.61
CA PRO A 223 0.31 17.57 4.75
C PRO A 223 1.76 17.89 4.36
N TYR A 224 2.31 18.96 4.95
CA TYR A 224 3.73 19.27 5.02
C TYR A 224 4.22 18.99 6.44
N VAL A 225 5.08 18.00 6.61
CA VAL A 225 5.50 17.47 7.91
C VAL A 225 6.88 18.00 8.27
N ARG A 226 6.96 18.73 9.39
CA ARG A 226 8.17 19.35 9.92
C ARG A 226 8.64 18.63 11.19
N GLY A 227 9.97 18.55 11.36
CA GLY A 227 10.61 18.07 12.59
C GLY A 227 10.87 16.56 12.63
N LEU A 228 10.66 15.84 11.50
CA LEU A 228 11.09 14.44 11.38
C LEU A 228 12.59 14.29 11.06
N ASP A 229 13.18 15.30 10.47
CA ASP A 229 14.60 15.34 10.08
C ASP A 229 15.56 15.16 11.26
N LYS A 230 15.16 15.51 12.47
CA LYS A 230 15.95 15.28 13.69
C LYS A 230 16.22 13.79 13.99
N TRP A 231 15.41 12.88 13.44
CA TRP A 231 15.60 11.43 13.58
C TRP A 231 15.98 10.75 12.28
N LEU A 232 15.41 11.22 11.16
CA LEU A 232 15.60 10.62 9.84
C LEU A 232 16.77 11.27 9.09
N GLY A 233 17.25 12.44 9.54
CA GLY A 233 18.21 13.23 8.77
C GLY A 233 17.61 13.74 7.46
N THR A 234 18.45 13.96 6.47
CA THR A 234 18.06 14.59 5.20
C THR A 234 18.23 13.68 3.98
N GLU A 235 18.62 12.41 4.18
CA GLU A 235 18.90 11.47 3.10
C GLU A 235 17.85 10.35 3.02
N LEU A 236 17.40 10.04 1.80
CA LEU A 236 16.51 8.93 1.52
C LEU A 236 17.29 7.61 1.40
N ASN A 237 17.90 7.16 2.50
CA ASN A 237 18.47 5.83 2.60
C ASN A 237 17.38 4.76 2.79
N ASP A 238 17.75 3.49 2.82
CA ASP A 238 16.79 2.36 2.86
C ASP A 238 15.97 2.36 4.14
N GLU A 239 16.56 2.73 5.29
CA GLU A 239 15.83 2.85 6.57
C GLU A 239 14.76 3.94 6.50
N ASN A 240 15.10 5.11 5.99
CA ASN A 240 14.18 6.23 5.84
C ASN A 240 13.07 5.93 4.81
N ARG A 241 13.43 5.26 3.71
CA ARG A 241 12.47 4.78 2.70
C ARG A 241 11.48 3.79 3.31
N ALA A 242 11.94 2.84 4.12
CA ALA A 242 11.10 1.89 4.81
C ALA A 242 10.17 2.58 5.84
N TYR A 243 10.70 3.55 6.61
CA TYR A 243 9.90 4.36 7.52
C TYR A 243 8.80 5.13 6.77
N LEU A 244 9.16 5.85 5.69
CA LEU A 244 8.22 6.64 4.91
C LEU A 244 7.18 5.77 4.18
N LYS A 245 7.54 4.56 3.78
CA LYS A 245 6.63 3.56 3.24
C LYS A 245 5.51 3.22 4.24
N ASP A 246 5.86 2.91 5.46
CA ASP A 246 4.93 2.56 6.52
C ASP A 246 4.10 3.76 6.98
N PHE A 247 4.74 4.91 7.10
CA PHE A 247 4.11 6.20 7.38
C PHE A 247 3.04 6.55 6.32
N GLY A 248 3.41 6.48 5.03
CA GLY A 248 2.51 6.77 3.91
C GLY A 248 1.32 5.83 3.85
N ALA A 249 1.53 4.52 4.05
CA ALA A 249 0.44 3.56 4.08
C ALA A 249 -0.58 3.84 5.19
N ALA A 250 -0.12 4.31 6.35
CA ALA A 250 -0.99 4.70 7.45
C ALA A 250 -1.73 6.03 7.17
N THR A 251 -1.08 7.04 6.58
CA THR A 251 -1.76 8.29 6.20
C THR A 251 -2.85 8.04 5.16
N ALA A 252 -2.56 7.21 4.15
CA ALA A 252 -3.49 6.88 3.09
C ALA A 252 -4.70 6.08 3.57
N SER A 253 -4.50 5.14 4.51
CA SER A 253 -5.56 4.25 5.00
C SER A 253 -6.43 4.86 6.10
N ASN A 254 -5.89 5.77 6.91
CA ASN A 254 -6.61 6.40 8.02
C ASN A 254 -7.21 7.76 7.65
N GLY A 255 -6.81 8.30 6.51
CA GLY A 255 -7.38 9.50 5.91
C GLY A 255 -7.81 9.19 4.48
N ALA A 256 -7.07 9.56 3.55
CA ALA A 256 -7.08 9.31 2.12
C ALA A 256 -5.95 10.15 1.49
N VAL A 257 -4.87 10.36 2.25
CA VAL A 257 -3.71 11.13 1.81
C VAL A 257 -3.08 10.47 0.59
N GLY A 258 -2.97 11.20 -0.51
CA GLY A 258 -2.34 10.72 -1.75
C GLY A 258 -0.93 11.26 -1.97
N LEU A 259 -0.55 12.27 -1.19
CA LEU A 259 0.77 12.91 -1.19
C LEU A 259 1.03 13.53 0.17
N TYR A 260 2.24 13.39 0.69
CA TYR A 260 2.76 14.15 1.83
C TYR A 260 4.15 14.70 1.50
N HIS A 261 4.50 15.80 2.11
CA HIS A 261 5.85 16.38 2.08
C HIS A 261 6.50 16.21 3.46
N VAL A 262 7.76 15.80 3.50
CA VAL A 262 8.57 15.80 4.73
C VAL A 262 9.71 16.77 4.54
N GLU A 263 9.73 17.79 5.37
CA GLU A 263 10.72 18.88 5.32
C GLU A 263 12.15 18.32 5.29
N HIS A 264 13.00 18.85 4.43
CA HIS A 264 14.39 18.47 4.20
C HIS A 264 14.63 17.04 3.70
N LEU A 265 13.57 16.21 3.51
CA LEU A 265 13.73 14.79 3.21
C LEU A 265 13.11 14.37 1.87
N THR A 266 11.82 14.68 1.63
CA THR A 266 11.17 14.29 0.37
C THR A 266 11.54 15.22 -0.78
N PRO A 267 11.57 14.74 -2.05
CA PRO A 267 12.13 15.47 -3.19
C PRO A 267 11.56 16.89 -3.36
N GLU A 268 10.24 17.03 -3.38
CA GLU A 268 9.61 18.36 -3.56
C GLU A 268 9.84 19.26 -2.35
N ALA A 269 9.81 18.72 -1.12
CA ALA A 269 10.10 19.50 0.09
C ALA A 269 11.56 20.00 0.12
N LYS A 270 12.52 19.19 -0.38
CA LYS A 270 13.92 19.62 -0.55
C LYS A 270 14.05 20.76 -1.56
N GLN A 271 13.28 20.70 -2.65
CA GLN A 271 13.40 21.67 -3.75
C GLN A 271 12.68 22.99 -3.46
N GLN A 272 11.51 22.96 -2.85
CA GLN A 272 10.60 24.07 -2.72
C GLN A 272 10.42 24.56 -1.27
N GLY A 273 10.71 23.71 -0.27
CA GLY A 273 10.57 24.05 1.14
C GLY A 273 9.14 24.53 1.46
N GLU A 274 9.04 25.58 2.23
CA GLU A 274 7.76 26.18 2.67
C GLU A 274 6.91 26.79 1.53
N ALA A 275 7.45 26.98 0.33
CA ALA A 275 6.65 27.41 -0.82
C ALA A 275 5.59 26.37 -1.23
N LEU A 276 5.71 25.13 -0.74
CA LEU A 276 4.69 24.10 -0.87
C LEU A 276 3.47 24.34 0.04
N LEU A 277 3.58 25.14 1.09
CA LEU A 277 2.43 25.49 1.92
C LEU A 277 1.56 26.52 1.16
N ARG A 278 0.29 26.20 1.02
CA ARG A 278 -0.66 27.13 0.40
C ARG A 278 -1.04 28.23 1.38
N GLU A 279 -1.47 29.37 0.84
CA GLU A 279 -2.01 30.45 1.66
C GLU A 279 -3.20 29.95 2.51
N GLY A 280 -3.22 30.29 3.79
CA GLY A 280 -4.27 29.86 4.71
C GLY A 280 -4.18 28.40 5.16
N TYR A 281 -3.00 27.77 5.06
CA TYR A 281 -2.81 26.41 5.60
C TYR A 281 -3.17 26.33 7.10
N ARG A 282 -3.58 25.16 7.53
CA ARG A 282 -3.89 24.84 8.95
C ARG A 282 -2.68 24.21 9.63
N THR A 283 -2.59 24.31 10.94
CA THR A 283 -1.49 23.69 11.71
C THR A 283 -2.02 22.57 12.59
N TYR A 284 -1.26 21.46 12.64
CA TYR A 284 -1.49 20.36 13.55
C TYR A 284 -0.19 20.01 14.27
N ILE A 285 -0.21 20.07 15.61
CA ILE A 285 0.94 19.74 16.46
C ILE A 285 0.77 18.32 16.96
N ILE A 286 1.82 17.50 16.81
CA ILE A 286 1.88 16.12 17.27
C ILE A 286 3.03 15.98 18.27
N ASP A 287 2.70 15.74 19.51
CA ASP A 287 3.61 15.38 20.58
C ASP A 287 3.35 13.95 21.09
N ASP A 288 4.08 13.51 22.10
CA ASP A 288 3.91 12.16 22.67
C ASP A 288 2.50 11.95 23.25
N ALA A 289 1.88 13.00 23.81
CA ALA A 289 0.53 12.92 24.39
C ALA A 289 -0.53 12.76 23.29
N GLU A 290 -0.38 13.47 22.19
CA GLU A 290 -1.27 13.35 21.05
C GLU A 290 -1.18 11.97 20.40
N LEU A 291 0.02 11.41 20.24
CA LEU A 291 0.19 10.04 19.73
C LEU A 291 -0.47 9.00 20.65
N GLU A 292 -0.29 9.14 21.95
CA GLU A 292 -0.92 8.25 22.93
C GLU A 292 -2.45 8.40 22.90
N ARG A 293 -2.98 9.62 22.78
CA ARG A 293 -4.41 9.88 22.61
C ARG A 293 -4.97 9.17 21.36
N VAL A 294 -4.26 9.29 20.22
CA VAL A 294 -4.66 8.63 18.98
C VAL A 294 -4.65 7.11 19.14
N LYS A 295 -3.57 6.54 19.69
CA LYS A 295 -3.46 5.10 19.93
C LYS A 295 -4.60 4.58 20.81
N ARG A 296 -4.94 5.28 21.88
CA ARG A 296 -6.05 4.92 22.78
C ARG A 296 -7.44 5.05 22.13
N SER A 297 -7.57 5.86 21.09
CA SER A 297 -8.84 6.01 20.37
C SER A 297 -9.15 4.83 19.43
N TYR A 298 -8.21 3.93 19.20
CA TYR A 298 -8.44 2.81 18.30
C TYR A 298 -9.46 1.83 18.85
N PRO A 299 -10.50 1.49 18.09
CA PRO A 299 -11.52 0.56 18.55
C PRO A 299 -10.95 -0.86 18.71
N VAL A 300 -11.31 -1.55 19.77
CA VAL A 300 -11.11 -2.99 19.91
C VAL A 300 -12.42 -3.67 19.58
N ILE A 301 -12.47 -4.31 18.41
CA ILE A 301 -13.71 -4.93 17.90
C ILE A 301 -13.72 -6.46 18.04
N TRP A 302 -12.77 -7.03 18.78
CA TRP A 302 -12.80 -8.44 19.13
C TRP A 302 -14.01 -8.75 20.01
N LYS A 303 -14.59 -9.95 19.81
CA LYS A 303 -15.72 -10.40 20.62
C LYS A 303 -15.38 -10.42 22.11
N ASP A 304 -14.17 -10.86 22.46
CA ASP A 304 -13.57 -10.75 23.78
C ASP A 304 -12.32 -9.86 23.68
N PRO A 305 -12.38 -8.63 24.20
CA PRO A 305 -11.24 -7.69 24.17
C PRO A 305 -9.99 -8.20 24.91
N ALA A 306 -10.15 -9.15 25.83
CA ALA A 306 -9.07 -9.76 26.61
C ALA A 306 -8.54 -11.08 26.01
N ALA A 307 -9.08 -11.51 24.87
CA ALA A 307 -8.63 -12.74 24.22
C ALA A 307 -7.11 -12.75 23.95
N ALA A 308 -6.49 -13.89 24.16
CA ALA A 308 -5.09 -14.07 23.79
C ALA A 308 -4.93 -14.00 22.26
N PRO A 309 -3.85 -13.37 21.74
CA PRO A 309 -3.57 -13.34 20.32
C PRO A 309 -3.47 -14.74 19.71
N GLN A 310 -4.16 -14.95 18.58
CA GLN A 310 -4.20 -16.22 17.85
C GLN A 310 -3.35 -16.20 16.58
N LEU A 311 -3.05 -15.01 16.07
CA LEU A 311 -2.25 -14.82 14.87
C LEU A 311 -1.67 -13.40 14.89
N CYS A 312 -0.42 -13.27 14.43
CA CYS A 312 0.25 -12.00 14.22
C CYS A 312 0.55 -11.81 12.74
N PHE A 313 0.18 -10.64 12.19
CA PHE A 313 0.63 -10.20 10.87
C PHE A 313 1.54 -8.98 10.99
N VAL A 314 2.72 -9.07 10.38
CA VAL A 314 3.65 -7.97 10.17
C VAL A 314 3.92 -7.82 8.67
N GLY A 315 3.86 -6.59 8.14
CA GLY A 315 4.10 -6.36 6.71
C GLY A 315 2.86 -5.95 5.91
N CYS A 316 2.08 -5.02 6.43
CA CYS A 316 1.04 -4.33 5.66
C CYS A 316 1.25 -2.81 5.76
N PRO A 317 1.94 -2.20 4.73
CA PRO A 317 2.37 -2.77 3.44
C PRO A 317 3.51 -3.79 3.55
N HIS A 318 3.74 -4.55 2.47
CA HIS A 318 4.80 -5.56 2.39
C HIS A 318 6.14 -5.04 2.91
N LEU A 319 6.85 -5.90 3.66
CA LEU A 319 8.16 -5.58 4.23
C LEU A 319 9.23 -5.43 3.15
N THR A 320 10.17 -4.54 3.39
CA THR A 320 11.41 -4.45 2.62
C THR A 320 12.39 -5.55 3.07
N LEU A 321 13.43 -5.77 2.26
CA LEU A 321 14.50 -6.71 2.61
C LEU A 321 15.17 -6.31 3.93
N GLU A 322 15.42 -5.01 4.13
CA GLU A 322 16.05 -4.51 5.35
C GLU A 322 15.14 -4.65 6.57
N GLN A 323 13.83 -4.44 6.42
CA GLN A 323 12.88 -4.69 7.51
C GLN A 323 12.83 -6.16 7.93
N LEU A 324 12.92 -7.11 6.97
CA LEU A 324 13.02 -8.54 7.29
C LEU A 324 14.28 -8.86 8.10
N LYS A 325 15.43 -8.30 7.74
CA LYS A 325 16.69 -8.46 8.47
C LYS A 325 16.61 -7.85 9.87
N GLU A 326 16.07 -6.64 9.97
CA GLU A 326 15.89 -5.92 11.25
C GLU A 326 14.99 -6.72 12.21
N TRP A 327 13.84 -7.19 11.74
CA TRP A 327 12.95 -8.03 12.55
C TRP A 327 13.60 -9.36 12.95
N THR A 328 14.41 -9.97 12.07
CA THR A 328 15.17 -11.18 12.41
C THR A 328 16.15 -10.93 13.56
N ALA A 329 16.87 -9.82 13.54
CA ALA A 329 17.78 -9.44 14.62
C ALA A 329 17.03 -9.19 15.93
N LYS A 330 15.99 -8.35 15.90
CA LYS A 330 15.15 -8.02 17.07
C LYS A 330 14.54 -9.27 17.73
N LEU A 331 13.94 -10.15 16.95
CA LEU A 331 13.34 -11.41 17.43
C LEU A 331 14.42 -12.33 18.03
N THR A 332 15.57 -12.43 17.37
CA THR A 332 16.69 -13.24 17.88
C THR A 332 17.12 -12.80 19.28
N ASP A 333 17.37 -11.51 19.46
CA ASP A 333 17.85 -10.98 20.71
C ASP A 333 16.79 -11.08 21.82
N ALA A 334 15.54 -10.77 21.49
CA ALA A 334 14.44 -10.87 22.45
C ALA A 334 14.12 -12.31 22.87
N LEU A 335 14.11 -13.28 21.94
CA LEU A 335 13.92 -14.69 22.26
C LEU A 335 15.07 -15.23 23.11
N ARG A 336 16.32 -14.89 22.78
CA ARG A 336 17.51 -15.25 23.56
C ARG A 336 17.42 -14.71 25.00
N ALA A 337 17.01 -13.46 25.18
CA ALA A 337 16.84 -12.84 26.50
C ALA A 337 15.78 -13.56 27.35
N GLN A 338 14.79 -14.21 26.73
CA GLN A 338 13.75 -14.99 27.39
C GLN A 338 14.05 -16.50 27.47
N ASN A 339 15.23 -16.97 27.00
CA ASN A 339 15.57 -18.39 26.85
C ASN A 339 14.52 -19.18 26.05
N ARG A 340 14.08 -18.59 24.92
CA ARG A 340 13.13 -19.22 23.97
C ARG A 340 13.79 -19.37 22.61
N LEU A 341 13.29 -20.34 21.84
CA LEU A 341 13.74 -20.60 20.47
C LEU A 341 12.72 -20.15 19.43
N GLN A 342 11.44 -20.09 19.81
CA GLN A 342 10.33 -19.81 18.89
C GLN A 342 9.38 -18.78 19.47
N VAL A 343 8.69 -18.06 18.56
CA VAL A 343 7.64 -17.10 18.90
C VAL A 343 6.46 -17.78 19.62
N ALA A 344 5.78 -17.04 20.49
CA ALA A 344 4.68 -17.53 21.31
C ALA A 344 3.34 -17.58 20.55
N VAL A 345 3.23 -16.84 19.45
CA VAL A 345 2.00 -16.70 18.66
C VAL A 345 2.31 -17.05 17.21
N PRO A 346 1.48 -17.81 16.50
CA PRO A 346 1.62 -18.01 15.06
C PRO A 346 1.81 -16.67 14.37
N THR A 347 2.90 -16.51 13.63
CA THR A 347 3.33 -15.22 13.09
C THR A 347 3.62 -15.31 11.61
N VAL A 348 3.06 -14.40 10.84
CA VAL A 348 3.23 -14.29 9.38
C VAL A 348 3.84 -12.93 9.05
N PHE A 349 4.98 -12.96 8.39
CA PHE A 349 5.61 -11.79 7.81
C PHE A 349 5.33 -11.74 6.31
N THR A 350 4.80 -10.63 5.82
CA THR A 350 4.43 -10.50 4.42
C THR A 350 5.37 -9.55 3.67
N ALA A 351 5.86 -10.00 2.52
CA ALA A 351 6.74 -9.24 1.65
C ALA A 351 6.46 -9.61 0.18
N ALA A 352 6.95 -8.76 -0.74
CA ALA A 352 6.85 -9.05 -2.18
C ALA A 352 7.51 -10.39 -2.52
N PRO A 353 6.98 -11.18 -3.48
CA PRO A 353 7.62 -12.43 -3.90
C PRO A 353 9.11 -12.29 -4.19
N ALA A 354 9.50 -11.25 -4.95
CA ALA A 354 10.89 -10.99 -5.27
C ALA A 354 11.77 -10.67 -4.05
N VAL A 355 11.21 -10.00 -3.02
CA VAL A 355 11.90 -9.76 -1.74
C VAL A 355 12.05 -11.06 -0.95
N LEU A 356 11.02 -11.90 -0.94
CA LEU A 356 11.07 -13.22 -0.29
C LEU A 356 12.11 -14.12 -0.96
N ASP A 357 12.19 -14.13 -2.29
CA ASP A 357 13.18 -14.91 -3.04
C ASP A 357 14.61 -14.45 -2.73
N ALA A 358 14.84 -13.16 -2.52
CA ALA A 358 16.14 -12.62 -2.11
C ALA A 358 16.49 -12.90 -0.63
N PHE A 359 15.50 -13.23 0.21
CA PHE A 359 15.68 -13.35 1.66
C PHE A 359 15.62 -14.78 2.19
N LYS A 360 14.68 -15.61 1.72
CA LYS A 360 14.32 -16.91 2.34
C LYS A 360 15.47 -17.91 2.48
N ASP A 361 16.43 -17.87 1.54
CA ASP A 361 17.57 -18.79 1.46
C ASP A 361 18.87 -18.16 2.02
N THR A 362 18.78 -17.01 2.69
CA THR A 362 19.88 -16.39 3.44
C THR A 362 19.97 -16.97 4.87
N VAL A 363 21.09 -16.72 5.55
CA VAL A 363 21.27 -17.10 6.95
C VAL A 363 20.19 -16.48 7.84
N GLU A 364 19.86 -15.21 7.61
CA GLU A 364 18.82 -14.49 8.32
C GLU A 364 17.44 -15.07 8.01
N GLY A 365 17.18 -15.47 6.76
CA GLY A 365 15.93 -16.08 6.34
C GLY A 365 15.70 -17.45 7.01
N TYR A 366 16.70 -18.32 7.02
CA TYR A 366 16.63 -19.58 7.75
C TYR A 366 16.44 -19.36 9.25
N LYS A 367 17.14 -18.39 9.82
CA LYS A 367 17.03 -18.04 11.22
C LYS A 367 15.64 -17.56 11.60
N LEU A 368 15.05 -16.67 10.79
CA LEU A 368 13.69 -16.16 11.01
C LEU A 368 12.66 -17.31 10.97
N GLN A 369 12.76 -18.17 9.97
CA GLN A 369 11.86 -19.33 9.84
C GLN A 369 12.04 -20.34 10.98
N SER A 370 13.27 -20.57 11.45
CA SER A 370 13.53 -21.46 12.60
C SER A 370 12.93 -20.94 13.91
N MET A 371 12.71 -19.62 14.02
CA MET A 371 11.98 -19.02 15.14
C MET A 371 10.46 -19.17 15.04
N GLY A 372 9.94 -19.88 14.03
CA GLY A 372 8.51 -20.14 13.82
C GLY A 372 7.76 -19.04 13.07
N VAL A 373 8.47 -18.11 12.43
CA VAL A 373 7.87 -17.10 11.58
C VAL A 373 7.64 -17.65 10.18
N ILE A 374 6.43 -17.47 9.67
CA ILE A 374 6.03 -17.86 8.33
C ILE A 374 6.25 -16.67 7.39
N LEU A 375 6.96 -16.89 6.29
CA LEU A 375 7.11 -15.91 5.21
C LEU A 375 6.01 -16.11 4.18
N SER A 376 5.34 -15.02 3.78
CA SER A 376 4.24 -15.09 2.82
C SER A 376 4.17 -13.84 1.94
N TYR A 377 3.60 -13.99 0.76
CA TYR A 377 3.35 -12.92 -0.21
C TYR A 377 1.89 -12.43 -0.22
N ILE A 378 1.05 -12.93 0.68
CA ILE A 378 -0.37 -12.58 0.66
C ILE A 378 -0.65 -11.13 1.06
N CYS A 379 -1.83 -10.66 0.67
CA CYS A 379 -2.43 -9.48 1.26
C CYS A 379 -3.12 -9.85 2.59
N PRO A 380 -2.64 -9.40 3.77
CA PRO A 380 -3.30 -9.69 5.04
C PRO A 380 -4.75 -9.19 5.10
N LEU A 381 -5.08 -8.10 4.39
CA LEU A 381 -6.46 -7.62 4.27
C LEU A 381 -7.38 -8.68 3.67
N MET A 382 -6.91 -9.35 2.61
CA MET A 382 -7.68 -10.39 1.92
C MET A 382 -7.86 -11.64 2.78
N TYR A 383 -6.86 -12.00 3.60
CA TYR A 383 -7.01 -13.04 4.60
C TYR A 383 -8.11 -12.70 5.61
N MET A 384 -8.09 -11.47 6.13
CA MET A 384 -9.07 -11.00 7.13
C MET A 384 -10.48 -10.77 6.58
N ASN A 385 -10.66 -10.72 5.26
CA ASN A 385 -11.99 -10.66 4.64
C ASN A 385 -12.80 -11.96 4.82
N ASN A 386 -12.15 -13.09 5.09
CA ASN A 386 -12.85 -14.34 5.36
C ASN A 386 -13.68 -14.18 6.66
N PRO A 387 -15.00 -14.44 6.62
CA PRO A 387 -15.90 -14.25 7.78
C PRO A 387 -15.53 -15.14 8.99
N LEU A 388 -14.75 -16.19 8.81
CA LEU A 388 -14.22 -17.02 9.89
C LEU A 388 -12.93 -16.43 10.45
N CYS A 389 -11.99 -16.01 9.58
CA CYS A 389 -10.70 -15.44 9.98
C CYS A 389 -10.87 -14.11 10.73
N LYS A 390 -11.82 -13.27 10.33
CA LYS A 390 -12.09 -11.99 11.02
C LYS A 390 -12.56 -12.14 12.47
N LYS A 391 -12.93 -13.35 12.91
CA LYS A 391 -13.31 -13.64 14.31
C LYS A 391 -12.12 -13.96 15.19
N LYS A 392 -10.95 -14.23 14.60
CA LYS A 392 -9.71 -14.50 15.34
C LYS A 392 -9.21 -13.21 16.02
N ALA A 393 -8.56 -13.40 17.16
CA ALA A 393 -7.81 -12.33 17.82
C ALA A 393 -6.48 -12.11 17.08
N VAL A 394 -6.52 -11.35 16.01
CA VAL A 394 -5.34 -11.02 15.17
C VAL A 394 -4.69 -9.75 15.66
N ILE A 395 -3.36 -9.77 15.82
CA ILE A 395 -2.55 -8.59 16.14
C ILE A 395 -1.69 -8.18 14.96
N THR A 396 -1.36 -6.88 14.89
CA THR A 396 -0.54 -6.32 13.82
C THR A 396 0.10 -5.00 14.23
N ASN A 397 1.24 -4.67 13.62
CA ASN A 397 1.83 -3.33 13.69
C ASN A 397 1.35 -2.41 12.55
N SER A 398 0.38 -2.85 11.74
CA SER A 398 -0.15 -2.08 10.63
C SER A 398 -1.44 -1.35 10.97
N ASN A 399 -1.43 -0.04 10.89
CA ASN A 399 -2.63 0.77 10.96
C ASN A 399 -3.55 0.61 9.74
N LYS A 400 -3.00 0.27 8.57
CA LYS A 400 -3.81 -0.08 7.39
C LYS A 400 -4.63 -1.33 7.65
N LEU A 401 -4.01 -2.42 8.15
CA LEU A 401 -4.72 -3.66 8.48
C LEU A 401 -5.76 -3.45 9.58
N ARG A 402 -5.41 -2.72 10.65
CA ARG A 402 -6.34 -2.35 11.73
C ARG A 402 -7.54 -1.57 11.22
N THR A 403 -7.35 -0.59 10.32
CA THR A 403 -8.42 0.29 9.85
C THR A 403 -9.49 -0.48 9.08
N TYR A 404 -9.09 -1.45 8.27
CA TYR A 404 -10.01 -2.17 7.37
C TYR A 404 -10.49 -3.51 7.90
N THR A 405 -9.97 -3.98 9.04
CA THR A 405 -10.28 -5.31 9.56
C THR A 405 -10.50 -5.33 11.07
N SER A 406 -10.73 -6.52 11.64
CA SER A 406 -10.76 -6.73 13.09
C SER A 406 -9.38 -6.89 13.74
N ALA A 407 -8.29 -6.78 12.99
CA ALA A 407 -6.95 -6.86 13.57
C ALA A 407 -6.69 -5.69 14.54
N ARG A 408 -6.06 -5.98 15.66
CA ARG A 408 -5.74 -4.99 16.69
C ARG A 408 -4.32 -4.49 16.49
N TYR A 409 -4.15 -3.17 16.51
CA TYR A 409 -2.85 -2.51 16.38
C TYR A 409 -2.05 -2.59 17.69
N TYR A 410 -0.77 -2.90 17.54
CA TYR A 410 0.26 -2.81 18.55
C TYR A 410 1.53 -2.22 17.94
N THR A 411 2.31 -1.49 18.73
CA THR A 411 3.62 -0.98 18.30
C THR A 411 4.60 -2.14 18.05
N ASP A 412 5.68 -1.89 17.32
CA ASP A 412 6.71 -2.91 17.08
C ASP A 412 7.27 -3.49 18.39
N ALA A 413 7.48 -2.63 19.39
CA ALA A 413 7.95 -3.04 20.71
C ALA A 413 6.93 -3.94 21.43
N GLU A 414 5.64 -3.61 21.36
CA GLU A 414 4.57 -4.43 21.95
C GLU A 414 4.41 -5.77 21.21
N ILE A 415 4.49 -5.77 19.87
CA ILE A 415 4.49 -7.02 19.07
C ILE A 415 5.66 -7.89 19.50
N LEU A 416 6.86 -7.32 19.60
CA LEU A 416 8.06 -8.06 20.00
C LEU A 416 7.89 -8.69 21.39
N ASP A 417 7.38 -7.93 22.37
CA ASP A 417 7.09 -8.45 23.71
C ASP A 417 6.06 -9.61 23.68
N ILE A 418 4.95 -9.41 22.97
CA ILE A 418 3.91 -10.46 22.84
C ILE A 418 4.47 -11.73 22.23
N LEU A 419 5.28 -11.61 21.16
CA LEU A 419 5.84 -12.76 20.46
C LEU A 419 6.91 -13.52 21.24
N THR A 420 7.59 -12.86 22.19
CA THR A 420 8.76 -13.46 22.87
C THR A 420 8.51 -13.80 24.34
N ARG A 421 7.45 -13.29 24.97
CA ARG A 421 7.14 -13.56 26.37
C ARG A 421 6.89 -15.05 26.65
N LYS A 422 7.18 -15.45 27.89
CA LYS A 422 6.87 -16.79 28.41
C LYS A 422 5.35 -16.94 28.58
N GLU A 423 4.82 -18.12 28.25
CA GLU A 423 3.43 -18.46 28.59
C GLU A 423 3.23 -18.42 30.11
N GLY A 424 2.20 -17.71 30.56
CA GLY A 424 1.83 -17.65 31.99
C GLY A 424 2.24 -16.37 32.74
N ARG A 425 2.62 -15.29 32.05
CA ARG A 425 2.76 -13.96 32.66
C ARG A 425 1.90 -12.93 31.97
#